data_c292479bfb0ebb3301e3a0ce90512618
#
_entry.id   c292479bfb0ebb3301e3a0ce90512618
#
_cell.length_a   1.000
_cell.length_b   1.000
_cell.length_c   1.000
_cell.angle_alpha   90.00
_cell.angle_beta   90.00
_cell.angle_gamma   90.00
#
_symmetry.space_group_name_H-M   'P 1'
#
loop_
_entity.id
_entity.type
_entity.pdbx_description
1 polymer ?
#
loop_
_entity_poly.entity_id
_entity_poly.type
_entity_poly.pdbx_seq_one_letter_code
_entity_poly.pdbx_strand_id
1 'polypeptide(L)'
;IWDTKAINYVYSIRNAYLNKFFIIITSTGDPLTVTVITVVISSVLYFFQRKREAVFYIVNILGVWVLNESIKAIVRRARPSVVKLVHASGYSFPSGHSMVFMTCSLILIFFILNFAKNKLFAYTSSIFIIMYSVMVGLSRIYLGVHYLSDVLAGWTFAAVWTLISVMIYMKISAKEEIQFSVDNINNNYMGSER
;
A
#
# COMPACT_ATOMS: atom_id res chain seq x y z
N ILE A 1 -9.83 5.22 -25.19
CA ILE A 1 -9.61 6.67 -25.46
C ILE A 1 -8.71 7.31 -24.41
N TRP A 2 -9.00 7.19 -23.09
CA TRP A 2 -8.21 7.82 -22.02
C TRP A 2 -6.79 7.23 -21.90
N ASP A 3 -6.66 5.91 -21.97
CA ASP A 3 -5.38 5.21 -21.91
C ASP A 3 -4.43 5.64 -23.04
N THR A 4 -4.96 5.71 -24.27
CA THR A 4 -4.18 6.14 -25.45
C THR A 4 -3.73 7.59 -25.34
N LYS A 5 -4.63 8.49 -24.88
CA LYS A 5 -4.29 9.91 -24.68
C LYS A 5 -3.19 10.08 -23.62
N ALA A 6 -3.30 9.37 -22.50
CA ALA A 6 -2.32 9.42 -21.43
C ALA A 6 -0.93 8.93 -21.90
N ILE A 7 -0.88 7.82 -22.62
CA ILE A 7 0.36 7.29 -23.19
C ILE A 7 1.00 8.28 -24.19
N ASN A 8 0.22 8.81 -25.11
CA ASN A 8 0.72 9.76 -26.10
C ASN A 8 1.26 11.05 -25.46
N TYR A 9 0.55 11.58 -24.45
CA TYR A 9 0.99 12.74 -23.69
C TYR A 9 2.33 12.45 -22.99
N VAL A 10 2.40 11.35 -22.27
CA VAL A 10 3.64 10.96 -21.56
C VAL A 10 4.80 10.78 -22.53
N TYR A 11 4.56 10.23 -23.72
CA TYR A 11 5.57 10.07 -24.75
C TYR A 11 6.15 11.41 -25.23
N SER A 12 5.28 12.43 -25.39
CA SER A 12 5.68 13.75 -25.87
C SER A 12 6.59 14.53 -24.90
N ILE A 13 6.52 14.22 -23.62
CA ILE A 13 7.31 14.89 -22.57
C ILE A 13 8.56 14.10 -22.13
N ARG A 14 8.84 12.91 -22.71
CA ARG A 14 9.99 12.10 -22.35
C ARG A 14 11.30 12.82 -22.68
N ASN A 15 12.20 12.81 -21.70
CA ASN A 15 13.57 13.27 -21.85
C ASN A 15 14.49 12.53 -20.87
N ALA A 16 15.82 12.66 -21.03
CA ALA A 16 16.81 11.92 -20.25
C ALA A 16 16.69 12.14 -18.72
N TYR A 17 16.39 13.37 -18.29
CA TYR A 17 16.26 13.70 -16.87
C TYR A 17 15.02 13.07 -16.26
N LEU A 18 13.86 13.23 -16.90
CA LEU A 18 12.61 12.64 -16.44
C LEU A 18 12.66 11.10 -16.51
N ASN A 19 13.31 10.52 -17.50
CA ASN A 19 13.52 9.08 -17.60
C ASN A 19 14.25 8.56 -16.35
N LYS A 20 15.41 9.18 -16.01
CA LYS A 20 16.18 8.81 -14.82
C LYS A 20 15.38 9.01 -13.54
N PHE A 21 14.68 10.12 -13.42
CA PHE A 21 13.83 10.42 -12.26
C PHE A 21 12.76 9.36 -12.05
N PHE A 22 11.97 9.03 -13.08
CA PHE A 22 10.90 8.03 -12.96
C PHE A 22 11.41 6.60 -12.80
N ILE A 23 12.61 6.27 -13.32
CA ILE A 23 13.27 4.98 -13.05
C ILE A 23 13.63 4.87 -11.56
N ILE A 24 14.16 5.93 -10.94
CA ILE A 24 14.47 5.94 -9.51
C ILE A 24 13.17 5.84 -8.67
N ILE A 25 12.14 6.61 -9.01
CA ILE A 25 10.85 6.56 -8.30
C ILE A 25 10.23 5.16 -8.39
N THR A 26 10.20 4.56 -9.58
CA THR A 26 9.57 3.25 -9.75
C THR A 26 10.28 2.14 -8.99
N SER A 27 11.62 2.19 -8.84
CA SER A 27 12.39 1.15 -8.15
C SER A 27 12.01 1.00 -6.67
N THR A 28 11.44 2.04 -6.06
CA THR A 28 10.91 1.95 -4.68
C THR A 28 9.65 1.09 -4.58
N GLY A 29 8.92 0.93 -5.68
CA GLY A 29 7.75 0.04 -5.78
C GLY A 29 8.08 -1.37 -6.27
N ASP A 30 9.35 -1.70 -6.52
CA ASP A 30 9.76 -3.05 -6.92
C ASP A 30 9.51 -4.06 -5.80
N PRO A 31 9.20 -5.34 -6.12
CA PRO A 31 8.88 -6.36 -5.13
C PRO A 31 9.94 -6.51 -4.04
N LEU A 32 11.24 -6.47 -4.40
CA LEU A 32 12.34 -6.56 -3.44
C LEU A 32 12.34 -5.36 -2.48
N THR A 33 12.23 -4.14 -3.01
CA THR A 33 12.22 -2.91 -2.20
C THR A 33 11.01 -2.89 -1.27
N VAL A 34 9.82 -3.24 -1.75
CA VAL A 34 8.61 -3.35 -0.92
C VAL A 34 8.77 -4.40 0.17
N THR A 35 9.41 -5.55 -0.13
CA THR A 35 9.71 -6.57 0.87
C THR A 35 10.64 -6.02 1.96
N VAL A 36 11.71 -5.34 1.58
CA VAL A 36 12.63 -4.71 2.55
C VAL A 36 11.91 -3.67 3.40
N ILE A 37 11.11 -2.79 2.79
CA ILE A 37 10.29 -1.79 3.50
C ILE A 37 9.35 -2.50 4.49
N THR A 38 8.70 -3.58 4.07
CA THR A 38 7.78 -4.34 4.91
C THR A 38 8.50 -4.94 6.12
N VAL A 39 9.67 -5.54 5.92
CA VAL A 39 10.49 -6.09 7.01
C VAL A 39 10.92 -4.99 7.97
N VAL A 40 11.43 -3.86 7.45
CA VAL A 40 11.88 -2.74 8.29
C VAL A 40 10.73 -2.18 9.13
N ILE A 41 9.58 -1.85 8.51
CA ILE A 41 8.43 -1.29 9.24
C ILE A 41 7.93 -2.29 10.29
N SER A 42 7.79 -3.56 9.93
CA SER A 42 7.32 -4.60 10.87
C SER A 42 8.29 -4.82 12.02
N SER A 43 9.61 -4.77 11.77
CA SER A 43 10.63 -4.85 12.82
C SER A 43 10.56 -3.65 13.76
N VAL A 44 10.44 -2.44 13.23
CA VAL A 44 10.25 -1.22 14.03
C VAL A 44 9.00 -1.34 14.91
N LEU A 45 7.86 -1.71 14.35
CA LEU A 45 6.63 -1.93 15.12
C LEU A 45 6.82 -2.98 16.22
N TYR A 46 7.48 -4.09 15.91
CA TYR A 46 7.77 -5.15 16.88
C TYR A 46 8.64 -4.66 18.04
N PHE A 47 9.71 -3.92 17.78
CA PHE A 47 10.60 -3.34 18.81
C PHE A 47 9.86 -2.35 19.69
N PHE A 48 8.92 -1.59 19.16
CA PHE A 48 8.05 -0.70 19.94
C PHE A 48 6.87 -1.42 20.62
N GLN A 49 6.94 -2.74 20.76
CA GLN A 49 5.91 -3.60 21.37
C GLN A 49 4.54 -3.55 20.65
N ARG A 50 4.52 -3.15 19.38
CA ARG A 50 3.34 -3.10 18.52
C ARG A 50 3.23 -4.38 17.66
N LYS A 51 3.24 -5.54 18.32
CA LYS A 51 3.29 -6.85 17.65
C LYS A 51 2.08 -7.10 16.75
N ARG A 52 0.90 -6.67 17.18
CA ARG A 52 -0.34 -6.82 16.39
C ARG A 52 -0.28 -6.02 15.10
N GLU A 53 0.18 -4.76 15.21
CA GLU A 53 0.33 -3.86 14.06
C GLU A 53 1.41 -4.38 13.09
N ALA A 54 2.47 -4.99 13.60
CA ALA A 54 3.50 -5.63 12.77
C ALA A 54 2.91 -6.80 11.97
N VAL A 55 2.16 -7.70 12.62
CA VAL A 55 1.48 -8.81 11.96
C VAL A 55 0.41 -8.30 10.98
N PHE A 56 -0.41 -7.32 11.39
CA PHE A 56 -1.40 -6.70 10.53
C PHE A 56 -0.78 -6.13 9.27
N TYR A 57 0.37 -5.42 9.38
CA TYR A 57 1.09 -4.88 8.23
C TYR A 57 1.52 -5.97 7.26
N ILE A 58 2.21 -7.01 7.76
CA ILE A 58 2.70 -8.14 6.93
C ILE A 58 1.54 -8.84 6.21
N VAL A 59 0.49 -9.19 6.95
CA VAL A 59 -0.67 -9.92 6.40
C VAL A 59 -1.33 -9.11 5.28
N ASN A 60 -1.43 -7.78 5.45
CA ASN A 60 -2.03 -6.92 4.44
C ASN A 60 -1.18 -6.81 3.17
N ILE A 61 0.15 -6.71 3.29
CA ILE A 61 1.03 -6.64 2.13
C ILE A 61 1.02 -7.97 1.35
N LEU A 62 1.07 -9.09 2.04
CA LEU A 62 0.95 -10.41 1.42
C LEU A 62 -0.45 -10.59 0.77
N GLY A 63 -1.51 -10.20 1.47
CA GLY A 63 -2.87 -10.33 0.97
C GLY A 63 -3.15 -9.49 -0.27
N VAL A 64 -2.71 -8.21 -0.28
CA VAL A 64 -2.89 -7.36 -1.47
C VAL A 64 -2.04 -7.84 -2.64
N TRP A 65 -0.86 -8.41 -2.40
CA TRP A 65 -0.04 -9.01 -3.44
C TRP A 65 -0.74 -10.21 -4.07
N VAL A 66 -1.28 -11.13 -3.25
CA VAL A 66 -2.06 -12.28 -3.72
C VAL A 66 -3.29 -11.82 -4.51
N LEU A 67 -4.02 -10.81 -4.01
CA LEU A 67 -5.16 -10.23 -4.69
C LEU A 67 -4.77 -9.64 -6.05
N ASN A 68 -3.66 -8.92 -6.13
CA ASN A 68 -3.16 -8.35 -7.39
C ASN A 68 -2.89 -9.44 -8.44
N GLU A 69 -2.16 -10.51 -8.06
CA GLU A 69 -1.84 -11.60 -8.97
C GLU A 69 -3.09 -12.40 -9.38
N SER A 70 -4.06 -12.57 -8.46
CA SER A 70 -5.35 -13.21 -8.77
C SER A 70 -6.14 -12.43 -9.81
N ILE A 71 -6.25 -11.09 -9.66
CA ILE A 71 -6.95 -10.24 -10.63
C ILE A 71 -6.21 -10.27 -11.97
N LYS A 72 -4.89 -10.25 -12.01
CA LYS A 72 -4.10 -10.38 -13.24
C LYS A 72 -4.38 -11.69 -13.97
N ALA A 73 -4.44 -12.79 -13.23
CA ALA A 73 -4.72 -14.12 -13.80
C ALA A 73 -6.13 -14.22 -14.41
N ILE A 74 -7.10 -13.46 -13.87
CA ILE A 74 -8.48 -13.41 -14.38
C ILE A 74 -8.58 -12.48 -15.59
N VAL A 75 -8.10 -11.24 -15.49
CA VAL A 75 -8.30 -10.19 -16.50
C VAL A 75 -7.39 -10.38 -17.72
N ARG A 76 -6.15 -10.85 -17.52
CA ARG A 76 -5.15 -11.17 -18.55
C ARG A 76 -4.91 -10.06 -19.59
N ARG A 77 -4.98 -8.79 -19.16
CA ARG A 77 -4.81 -7.66 -20.05
C ARG A 77 -3.36 -7.57 -20.56
N ALA A 78 -3.18 -7.44 -21.88
CA ALA A 78 -1.88 -7.18 -22.47
C ALA A 78 -1.34 -5.79 -22.06
N ARG A 79 -0.01 -5.68 -21.95
CA ARG A 79 0.65 -4.40 -21.67
C ARG A 79 0.66 -3.48 -22.90
N PRO A 80 0.86 -2.16 -22.70
CA PRO A 80 1.01 -1.22 -23.80
C PRO A 80 2.07 -1.69 -24.81
N SER A 81 1.77 -1.59 -26.10
CA SER A 81 2.67 -1.90 -27.23
C SER A 81 3.52 -0.69 -27.60
N VAL A 82 4.14 -0.04 -26.62
CA VAL A 82 4.99 1.14 -26.79
C VAL A 82 6.39 0.85 -26.30
N VAL A 83 7.35 1.74 -26.62
CA VAL A 83 8.73 1.63 -26.09
C VAL A 83 8.71 1.73 -24.57
N LYS A 84 9.10 0.65 -23.91
CA LYS A 84 9.19 0.54 -22.45
C LYS A 84 10.59 0.94 -22.00
N LEU A 85 10.69 1.77 -20.97
CA LEU A 85 11.97 2.22 -20.42
C LEU A 85 12.49 1.30 -19.30
N VAL A 86 11.67 0.34 -18.85
CA VAL A 86 12.03 -0.68 -17.86
C VAL A 86 11.42 -2.02 -18.24
N HIS A 87 12.03 -3.10 -17.75
CA HIS A 87 11.49 -4.44 -17.96
C HIS A 87 10.18 -4.63 -17.17
N ALA A 88 9.20 -5.25 -17.82
CA ALA A 88 7.94 -5.63 -17.17
C ALA A 88 7.36 -6.87 -17.83
N SER A 89 7.21 -7.94 -17.06
CA SER A 89 6.64 -9.22 -17.48
C SER A 89 5.19 -9.38 -17.03
N GLY A 90 4.52 -10.40 -17.56
CA GLY A 90 3.15 -10.76 -17.20
C GLY A 90 2.09 -9.73 -17.63
N TYR A 91 0.89 -9.84 -17.05
CA TYR A 91 -0.28 -9.04 -17.40
C TYR A 91 -0.22 -7.60 -16.88
N SER A 92 -0.96 -6.71 -17.55
CA SER A 92 -0.95 -5.28 -17.26
C SER A 92 -1.88 -4.88 -16.12
N PHE A 93 -3.08 -5.45 -16.05
CA PHE A 93 -4.14 -5.02 -15.13
C PHE A 93 -4.28 -5.95 -13.91
N PRO A 94 -4.38 -5.36 -12.71
CA PRO A 94 -4.06 -3.98 -12.34
C PRO A 94 -2.55 -3.77 -12.17
N SER A 95 -2.12 -2.51 -12.03
CA SER A 95 -0.72 -2.18 -11.76
C SER A 95 -0.30 -2.61 -10.36
N GLY A 96 0.62 -3.59 -10.25
CA GLY A 96 1.11 -4.09 -8.97
C GLY A 96 1.86 -3.04 -8.15
N HIS A 97 2.74 -2.24 -8.78
CA HIS A 97 3.40 -1.12 -8.12
C HIS A 97 2.40 -0.13 -7.52
N SER A 98 1.36 0.23 -8.28
CA SER A 98 0.34 1.16 -7.81
C SER A 98 -0.48 0.56 -6.66
N MET A 99 -0.88 -0.70 -6.77
CA MET A 99 -1.75 -1.35 -5.79
C MET A 99 -1.01 -1.66 -4.48
N VAL A 100 0.15 -2.34 -4.56
CA VAL A 100 0.88 -2.78 -3.37
C VAL A 100 1.48 -1.59 -2.64
N PHE A 101 2.14 -0.66 -3.37
CA PHE A 101 2.77 0.50 -2.74
C PHE A 101 1.75 1.46 -2.11
N MET A 102 0.58 1.65 -2.75
CA MET A 102 -0.51 2.43 -2.16
C MET A 102 -1.05 1.78 -0.89
N THR A 103 -1.21 0.45 -0.85
CA THR A 103 -1.60 -0.27 0.36
C THR A 103 -0.60 -0.08 1.49
N CYS A 104 0.72 -0.24 1.21
CA CYS A 104 1.78 0.06 2.16
C CYS A 104 1.64 1.46 2.75
N SER A 105 1.43 2.44 1.88
CA SER A 105 1.30 3.85 2.23
C SER A 105 0.07 4.11 3.10
N LEU A 106 -1.09 3.59 2.73
CA LEU A 106 -2.34 3.81 3.46
C LEU A 106 -2.31 3.19 4.86
N ILE A 107 -1.75 1.99 5.02
CA ILE A 107 -1.62 1.37 6.35
C ILE A 107 -0.60 2.14 7.20
N LEU A 108 0.52 2.59 6.61
CA LEU A 108 1.49 3.42 7.33
C LEU A 108 0.86 4.74 7.78
N ILE A 109 0.06 5.40 6.95
CA ILE A 109 -0.70 6.59 7.30
C ILE A 109 -1.67 6.30 8.45
N PHE A 110 -2.40 5.19 8.38
CA PHE A 110 -3.28 4.76 9.48
C PHE A 110 -2.52 4.66 10.80
N PHE A 111 -1.32 4.05 10.83
CA PHE A 111 -0.52 3.98 12.04
C PHE A 111 -0.01 5.35 12.50
N ILE A 112 0.48 6.19 11.59
CA ILE A 112 0.96 7.53 11.91
C ILE A 112 -0.16 8.37 12.54
N LEU A 113 -1.36 8.37 11.96
CA LEU A 113 -2.50 9.14 12.45
C LEU A 113 -2.97 8.67 13.84
N ASN A 114 -2.84 7.38 14.15
CA ASN A 114 -3.25 6.81 15.43
C ASN A 114 -2.18 6.94 16.52
N PHE A 115 -0.87 6.87 16.17
CA PHE A 115 0.19 6.79 17.17
C PHE A 115 0.96 8.10 17.37
N ALA A 116 1.00 8.99 16.37
CA ALA A 116 1.74 10.24 16.49
C ALA A 116 1.06 11.22 17.46
N LYS A 117 1.82 11.66 18.46
CA LYS A 117 1.37 12.69 19.41
C LYS A 117 1.19 14.05 18.74
N ASN A 118 2.12 14.40 17.84
CA ASN A 118 2.07 15.67 17.10
C ASN A 118 1.18 15.52 15.86
N LYS A 119 0.01 16.14 15.89
CA LYS A 119 -0.97 16.05 14.79
C LYS A 119 -0.50 16.75 13.51
N LEU A 120 0.24 17.87 13.63
CA LEU A 120 0.80 18.55 12.46
C LEU A 120 1.78 17.62 11.72
N PHE A 121 2.69 16.98 12.46
CA PHE A 121 3.60 15.98 11.90
C PHE A 121 2.83 14.83 11.24
N ALA A 122 1.78 14.32 11.89
CA ALA A 122 0.97 13.23 11.36
C ALA A 122 0.31 13.59 10.03
N TYR A 123 -0.31 14.77 9.91
CA TYR A 123 -0.95 15.20 8.68
C TYR A 123 0.04 15.52 7.56
N THR A 124 1.12 16.25 7.88
CA THR A 124 2.13 16.60 6.87
C THR A 124 2.83 15.36 6.31
N SER A 125 3.26 14.44 7.16
CA SER A 125 3.87 13.17 6.71
C SER A 125 2.90 12.32 5.88
N SER A 126 1.61 12.26 6.26
CA SER A 126 0.60 11.56 5.49
C SER A 126 0.42 12.13 4.09
N ILE A 127 0.42 13.46 3.94
CA ILE A 127 0.35 14.12 2.63
C ILE A 127 1.58 13.73 1.77
N PHE A 128 2.79 13.78 2.33
CA PHE A 128 4.00 13.39 1.59
C PHE A 128 3.97 11.93 1.18
N ILE A 129 3.55 11.03 2.06
CA ILE A 129 3.44 9.59 1.76
C ILE A 129 2.46 9.34 0.62
N ILE A 130 1.27 9.98 0.64
CA ILE A 130 0.28 9.77 -0.41
C ILE A 130 0.76 10.35 -1.75
N MET A 131 1.35 11.55 -1.74
CA MET A 131 1.91 12.16 -2.95
C MET A 131 3.00 11.28 -3.56
N TYR A 132 3.88 10.73 -2.74
CA TYR A 132 4.93 9.82 -3.20
C TYR A 132 4.34 8.52 -3.79
N SER A 133 3.33 7.95 -3.14
CA SER A 133 2.63 6.75 -3.66
C SER A 133 1.95 7.01 -5.01
N VAL A 134 1.36 8.19 -5.18
CA VAL A 134 0.80 8.63 -6.47
C VAL A 134 1.92 8.74 -7.52
N MET A 135 3.07 9.30 -7.17
CA MET A 135 4.24 9.39 -8.06
C MET A 135 4.74 8.01 -8.52
N VAL A 136 4.81 7.02 -7.60
CA VAL A 136 5.14 5.62 -7.96
C VAL A 136 4.14 5.06 -8.97
N GLY A 137 2.84 5.30 -8.80
CA GLY A 137 1.83 4.89 -9.79
C GLY A 137 1.99 5.59 -11.13
N LEU A 138 2.15 6.91 -11.15
CA LEU A 138 2.34 7.70 -12.38
C LEU A 138 3.62 7.30 -13.13
N SER A 139 4.67 6.90 -12.41
CA SER A 139 5.90 6.41 -13.03
C SER A 139 5.65 5.22 -13.95
N ARG A 140 4.64 4.37 -13.67
CA ARG A 140 4.34 3.18 -14.47
C ARG A 140 3.75 3.53 -15.84
N ILE A 141 2.99 4.63 -15.90
CA ILE A 141 2.46 5.17 -17.16
C ILE A 141 3.60 5.81 -17.94
N TYR A 142 4.41 6.64 -17.27
CA TYR A 142 5.56 7.32 -17.87
C TYR A 142 6.54 6.35 -18.51
N LEU A 143 6.85 5.26 -17.81
CA LEU A 143 7.77 4.23 -18.28
C LEU A 143 7.18 3.30 -19.36
N GLY A 144 5.88 3.46 -19.70
CA GLY A 144 5.22 2.75 -20.79
C GLY A 144 4.87 1.29 -20.49
N VAL A 145 4.80 0.93 -19.21
CA VAL A 145 4.56 -0.47 -18.79
C VAL A 145 3.13 -0.74 -18.36
N HIS A 146 2.35 0.30 -18.06
CA HIS A 146 0.93 0.22 -17.68
C HIS A 146 0.10 1.33 -18.33
N TYR A 147 -1.18 1.05 -18.51
CA TYR A 147 -2.17 2.05 -18.88
C TYR A 147 -2.60 2.89 -17.68
N LEU A 148 -3.16 4.09 -17.94
CA LEU A 148 -3.73 4.93 -16.89
C LEU A 148 -4.80 4.18 -16.08
N SER A 149 -5.68 3.44 -16.75
CA SER A 149 -6.72 2.64 -16.11
C SER A 149 -6.18 1.52 -15.21
N ASP A 150 -5.01 0.92 -15.52
CA ASP A 150 -4.37 -0.07 -14.65
C ASP A 150 -3.91 0.53 -13.33
N VAL A 151 -3.39 1.77 -13.39
CA VAL A 151 -2.90 2.53 -12.24
C VAL A 151 -4.06 2.98 -11.35
N LEU A 152 -5.10 3.56 -11.96
CA LEU A 152 -6.31 3.99 -11.23
C LEU A 152 -7.00 2.80 -10.55
N ALA A 153 -7.14 1.68 -11.26
CA ALA A 153 -7.67 0.45 -10.68
C ALA A 153 -6.80 -0.06 -9.52
N GLY A 154 -5.47 0.00 -9.66
CA GLY A 154 -4.55 -0.37 -8.59
C GLY A 154 -4.77 0.46 -7.32
N TRP A 155 -4.89 1.78 -7.44
CA TRP A 155 -5.19 2.66 -6.30
C TRP A 155 -6.56 2.40 -5.69
N THR A 156 -7.58 2.18 -6.52
CA THR A 156 -8.94 1.86 -6.04
C THR A 156 -8.96 0.55 -5.26
N PHE A 157 -8.36 -0.51 -5.81
CA PHE A 157 -8.28 -1.80 -5.11
C PHE A 157 -7.47 -1.70 -3.81
N ALA A 158 -6.38 -0.93 -3.80
CA ALA A 158 -5.60 -0.67 -2.59
C ALA A 158 -6.44 0.03 -1.51
N ALA A 159 -7.20 1.06 -1.89
CA ALA A 159 -8.06 1.80 -0.97
C ALA A 159 -9.16 0.91 -0.38
N VAL A 160 -9.86 0.14 -1.22
CA VAL A 160 -10.92 -0.79 -0.77
C VAL A 160 -10.33 -1.87 0.13
N TRP A 161 -9.22 -2.50 -0.28
CA TRP A 161 -8.52 -3.51 0.52
C TRP A 161 -8.13 -2.98 1.89
N THR A 162 -7.48 -1.82 1.93
CA THR A 162 -7.02 -1.20 3.19
C THR A 162 -8.20 -0.82 4.08
N LEU A 163 -9.27 -0.24 3.51
CA LEU A 163 -10.46 0.14 4.27
C LEU A 163 -11.09 -1.08 4.96
N ILE A 164 -11.32 -2.16 4.22
CA ILE A 164 -11.89 -3.40 4.76
C ILE A 164 -10.98 -3.97 5.85
N SER A 165 -9.69 -4.03 5.59
CA SER A 165 -8.70 -4.59 6.53
C SER A 165 -8.62 -3.77 7.82
N VAL A 166 -8.61 -2.45 7.73
CA VAL A 166 -8.61 -1.55 8.91
C VAL A 166 -9.91 -1.69 9.70
N MET A 167 -11.06 -1.78 9.04
CA MET A 167 -12.35 -2.01 9.73
C MET A 167 -12.35 -3.33 10.51
N ILE A 168 -11.83 -4.40 9.92
CA ILE A 168 -11.69 -5.70 10.59
C ILE A 168 -10.73 -5.59 11.78
N TYR A 169 -9.56 -4.96 11.59
CA TYR A 169 -8.57 -4.75 12.64
C TYR A 169 -9.16 -3.99 13.83
N MET A 170 -9.83 -2.87 13.58
CA MET A 170 -10.47 -2.08 14.65
C MET A 170 -11.55 -2.86 15.40
N LYS A 171 -12.36 -3.65 14.68
CA LYS A 171 -13.40 -4.48 15.30
C LYS A 171 -12.83 -5.57 16.21
N ILE A 172 -11.73 -6.22 15.77
CA ILE A 172 -11.04 -7.24 16.58
C ILE A 172 -10.42 -6.58 17.83
N SER A 173 -9.73 -5.46 17.67
CA SER A 173 -9.09 -4.74 18.79
C SER A 173 -10.10 -4.28 19.83
N ALA A 174 -11.24 -3.74 19.41
CA ALA A 174 -12.31 -3.32 20.32
C ALA A 174 -12.91 -4.50 21.11
N LYS A 175 -13.10 -5.65 20.44
CA LYS A 175 -13.61 -6.85 21.12
C LYS A 175 -12.67 -7.37 22.21
N GLU A 176 -11.36 -7.36 21.93
CA GLU A 176 -10.35 -7.82 22.90
C GLU A 176 -10.24 -6.87 24.10
N GLU A 177 -10.38 -5.56 23.88
CA GLU A 177 -10.38 -4.58 24.96
C GLU A 177 -11.58 -4.75 25.90
N ILE A 178 -12.76 -5.01 25.34
CA ILE A 178 -13.97 -5.31 26.11
C ILE A 178 -13.77 -6.61 26.92
N GLN A 179 -13.27 -7.67 26.29
CA GLN A 179 -13.04 -8.95 26.96
C GLN A 179 -12.05 -8.81 28.12
N PHE A 180 -10.92 -8.12 27.91
CA PHE A 180 -9.94 -7.84 28.94
C PHE A 180 -10.53 -7.05 30.12
N SER A 181 -11.41 -6.08 29.84
CA SER A 181 -12.11 -5.31 30.88
C SER A 181 -13.06 -6.18 31.70
N VAL A 182 -13.82 -7.08 31.05
CA VAL A 182 -14.74 -8.02 31.73
C VAL A 182 -13.96 -9.00 32.59
N ASP A 183 -12.86 -9.56 32.09
CA ASP A 183 -12.04 -10.50 32.83
C ASP A 183 -11.42 -9.86 34.08
N ASN A 184 -10.95 -8.60 33.99
CA ASN A 184 -10.44 -7.85 35.14
C ASN A 184 -11.53 -7.59 36.21
N ILE A 185 -12.76 -7.27 35.80
CA ILE A 185 -13.88 -7.06 36.72
C ILE A 185 -14.17 -8.37 37.45
N ASN A 186 -14.30 -9.48 36.76
CA ASN A 186 -14.58 -10.77 37.33
C ASN A 186 -13.50 -11.22 38.32
N ASN A 187 -12.22 -11.03 38.00
CA ASN A 187 -11.11 -11.35 38.89
C ASN A 187 -11.10 -10.53 40.17
N ASN A 188 -11.49 -9.24 40.10
CA ASN A 188 -11.59 -8.38 41.27
C ASN A 188 -12.75 -8.80 42.20
N TYR A 189 -13.89 -9.23 41.64
CA TYR A 189 -15.00 -9.76 42.47
C TYR A 189 -14.61 -11.05 43.16
N MET A 190 -13.97 -12.00 42.49
CA MET A 190 -13.55 -13.28 43.07
C MET A 190 -12.40 -13.14 44.09
N GLY A 191 -11.61 -12.08 44.01
CA GLY A 191 -10.54 -11.77 44.99
C GLY A 191 -11.06 -11.11 46.28
N SER A 192 -12.25 -10.49 46.26
CA SER A 192 -12.85 -9.80 47.42
C SER A 192 -13.65 -10.74 48.34
N GLU A 193 -13.89 -12.00 47.91
CA GLU A 193 -14.60 -13.01 48.69
C GLU A 193 -13.67 -13.96 49.48
N ARG A 194 -12.36 -13.72 49.46
CA ARG A 194 -11.34 -14.42 50.24
C ARG A 194 -10.74 -13.52 51.31
#